data_3429fd38d1670108d26ed13f7c3946f8
#
_entry.id   3429fd38d1670108d26ed13f7c3946f8
#
_cell.length_a   1.000
_cell.length_b   1.000
_cell.length_c   1.000
_cell.angle_alpha   90.00
_cell.angle_beta   90.00
_cell.angle_gamma   90.00
#
_symmetry.space_group_name_H-M   'P 1'
#
loop_
_entity.id
_entity.type
_entity.pdbx_description
1 polymer ?
#
loop_
_entity_poly.entity_id
_entity_poly.type
_entity_poly.pdbx_seq_one_letter_code
_entity_poly.pdbx_strand_id
1 'polypeptide(L)' 'MDFYRLKSSNPSDYMTILREMEDGYVVKIVRDRDGYEEETTDFLSKSLFESCLRTGYIEKITTSNKLAANA' A
#
# COMPACT_ATOMS: atom_id res chain seq x y z
N MET A 1 -3.94 1.02 10.81
CA MET A 1 -3.16 0.37 9.75
C MET A 1 -3.24 1.20 8.49
N ASP A 2 -2.12 1.41 7.85
CA ASP A 2 -2.09 2.27 6.68
C ASP A 2 -2.23 1.47 5.40
N PHE A 3 -3.02 1.99 4.48
CA PHE A 3 -3.21 1.38 3.19
C PHE A 3 -2.66 2.30 2.12
N TYR A 4 -2.10 1.71 1.08
CA TYR A 4 -1.53 2.46 -0.03
C TYR A 4 -2.07 1.91 -1.33
N ARG A 5 -2.45 2.80 -2.24
CA ARG A 5 -2.91 2.38 -3.57
C ARG A 5 -1.70 2.22 -4.46
N LEU A 6 -1.70 1.16 -5.26
CA LEU A 6 -0.62 0.96 -6.21
C LEU A 6 -0.98 1.63 -7.52
N LYS A 7 -0.02 2.29 -8.11
CA LYS A 7 -0.24 2.90 -9.39
C LYS A 7 -0.03 1.83 -10.44
N SER A 8 -1.08 1.12 -10.74
CA SER A 8 -1.02 0.05 -11.71
C SER A 8 -2.26 0.14 -12.57
N SER A 9 -2.41 -0.76 -13.50
CA SER A 9 -3.55 -0.74 -14.39
C SER A 9 -4.84 -1.13 -13.67
N ASN A 10 -4.74 -1.76 -12.53
CA ASN A 10 -5.92 -2.19 -11.80
C ASN A 10 -6.11 -1.32 -10.56
N PRO A 11 -7.15 -0.48 -10.52
CA PRO A 11 -7.34 0.42 -9.39
C PRO A 11 -7.71 -0.28 -8.09
N SER A 12 -8.00 -1.56 -8.14
CA SER A 12 -8.32 -2.30 -6.91
C SER A 12 -7.08 -2.80 -6.19
N ASP A 13 -5.92 -2.70 -6.83
CA ASP A 13 -4.70 -3.18 -6.18
C ASP A 13 -4.30 -2.25 -5.05
N TYR A 14 -3.89 -2.83 -3.94
CA TYR A 14 -3.44 -2.00 -2.83
C TYR A 14 -2.38 -2.73 -2.00
N MET A 15 -1.73 -1.99 -1.13
CA MET A 15 -0.68 -2.51 -0.28
C MET A 15 -0.93 -2.03 1.13
N THR A 16 -0.62 -2.86 2.11
CA THR A 16 -0.71 -2.45 3.50
C THR A 16 0.57 -2.86 4.21
N ILE A 17 0.99 -2.06 5.18
CA ILE A 17 2.18 -2.35 5.95
C ILE A 17 1.80 -3.27 7.09
N LEU A 18 2.40 -4.45 7.11
CA LEU A 18 2.14 -5.41 8.17
C LEU A 18 3.07 -5.17 9.35
N ARG A 19 4.29 -4.70 9.08
CA ARG A 19 5.25 -4.54 10.14
C ARG A 19 6.32 -3.55 9.72
N GLU A 20 6.70 -2.67 10.60
CA GLU A 20 7.79 -1.75 10.36
C GLU A 20 9.04 -2.33 11.00
N MET A 21 10.14 -2.35 10.25
CA MET A 21 11.39 -2.86 10.73
C MET A 21 12.43 -1.77 10.64
N GLU A 22 13.59 -2.02 11.23
CA GLU A 22 14.60 -1.00 11.30
C GLU A 22 15.05 -0.52 9.92
N ASP A 23 15.15 -1.41 8.98
CA ASP A 23 15.64 -1.06 7.65
C ASP A 23 14.57 -1.11 6.57
N GLY A 24 13.32 -1.29 6.95
CA GLY A 24 12.26 -1.30 5.95
C GLY A 24 10.93 -1.75 6.49
N TYR A 25 10.07 -2.23 5.58
CA TYR A 25 8.71 -2.60 5.93
C TYR A 25 8.35 -3.94 5.32
N VAL A 26 7.64 -4.75 6.09
CA VAL A 26 7.04 -5.96 5.56
C VAL A 26 5.64 -5.55 5.12
N VAL A 27 5.32 -5.77 3.87
CA VAL A 27 4.06 -5.31 3.29
C VAL A 27 3.30 -6.45 2.69
N LYS A 28 1.97 -6.31 2.64
CA LYS A 28 1.13 -7.23 1.94
C LYS A 28 0.56 -6.51 0.73
N ILE A 29 0.71 -7.10 -0.44
CA ILE A 29 0.19 -6.53 -1.67
C ILE A 29 -0.98 -7.38 -2.10
N VAL A 30 -2.12 -6.75 -2.31
CA VAL A 30 -3.33 -7.43 -2.72
C VAL A 30 -3.67 -6.99 -4.13
N ARG A 31 -3.83 -7.95 -5.03
CA ARG A 31 -4.17 -7.67 -6.41
C ARG A 31 -5.42 -8.43 -6.80
N ASP A 32 -6.26 -7.77 -7.58
CA ASP A 32 -7.47 -8.39 -8.07
C ASP A 32 -7.15 -9.05 -9.40
N ARG A 33 -7.29 -10.39 -9.45
CA ARG A 33 -6.99 -11.16 -10.63
C ARG A 33 -8.20 -11.95 -11.04
N ASP A 34 -8.85 -11.50 -12.09
CA ASP A 34 -9.97 -12.26 -12.69
C ASP A 34 -10.97 -12.75 -11.68
N GLY A 35 -11.35 -11.88 -10.78
CA GLY A 35 -12.41 -12.22 -9.87
C GLY A 35 -11.98 -12.81 -8.57
N TYR A 36 -10.67 -12.94 -8.33
CA TYR A 36 -10.22 -13.36 -7.02
C TYR A 36 -9.05 -12.48 -6.60
N GLU A 37 -8.79 -12.43 -5.30
CA GLU A 37 -7.72 -11.62 -4.76
C GLU A 37 -6.46 -12.45 -4.59
N GLU A 38 -5.35 -11.92 -5.09
CA GLU A 38 -4.07 -12.56 -4.90
C GLU A 38 -3.31 -11.74 -3.86
N GLU A 39 -2.86 -12.38 -2.78
CA GLU A 39 -2.13 -11.70 -1.74
C GLU A 39 -0.69 -12.14 -1.74
N THR A 40 0.22 -11.20 -1.67
CA THR A 40 1.65 -11.48 -1.66
C THR A 40 2.28 -10.67 -0.56
N THR A 41 3.21 -11.28 0.18
CA THR A 41 3.94 -10.57 1.23
C THR A 41 5.35 -10.33 0.73
N ASP A 42 5.84 -9.12 0.95
CA ASP A 42 7.16 -8.74 0.46
C ASP A 42 7.81 -7.77 1.43
N PHE A 43 9.10 -7.53 1.25
CA PHE A 43 9.83 -6.58 2.07
C PHE A 43 10.28 -5.41 1.20
N LEU A 44 10.06 -4.20 1.68
CA LEU A 44 10.53 -3.01 0.99
C LEU A 44 11.48 -2.26 1.90
N SER A 45 12.68 -1.97 1.40
CA SER A 45 13.61 -1.16 2.18
C SER A 45 13.03 0.24 2.34
N LYS A 46 13.48 0.98 3.35
CA LYS A 46 12.98 2.33 3.56
C LYS A 46 13.26 3.23 2.39
N SER A 47 14.42 3.11 1.78
CA SER A 47 14.74 3.96 0.66
C SER A 47 13.86 3.63 -0.55
N LEU A 48 13.56 2.37 -0.79
CA LEU A 48 12.70 2.01 -1.90
C LEU A 48 11.27 2.50 -1.62
N PHE A 49 10.81 2.33 -0.39
CA PHE A 49 9.47 2.78 -0.02
C PHE A 49 9.35 4.29 -0.25
N GLU A 50 10.33 5.07 0.18
CA GLU A 50 10.30 6.51 0.00
C GLU A 50 10.36 6.89 -1.47
N SER A 51 11.11 6.16 -2.27
CA SER A 51 11.15 6.42 -3.68
C SER A 51 9.79 6.16 -4.33
N CYS A 52 9.12 5.11 -3.91
CA CYS A 52 7.79 4.82 -4.45
C CYS A 52 6.80 5.92 -4.10
N LEU A 53 6.89 6.47 -2.89
CA LEU A 53 6.01 7.56 -2.52
C LEU A 53 6.35 8.81 -3.32
N ARG A 54 7.63 9.12 -3.44
CA ARG A 54 8.05 10.34 -4.10
C ARG A 54 7.69 10.34 -5.58
N THR A 55 7.79 9.19 -6.21
CA THR A 55 7.48 9.09 -7.64
C THR A 55 6.02 8.85 -7.92
N GLY A 56 5.22 8.65 -6.88
CA GLY A 56 3.80 8.41 -7.06
C GLY A 56 3.46 6.98 -7.41
N TYR A 57 4.41 6.08 -7.32
CA TYR A 57 4.13 4.68 -7.62
C TYR A 57 3.16 4.08 -6.58
N ILE A 58 3.25 4.54 -5.33
CA ILE A 58 2.27 4.21 -4.32
C ILE A 58 1.74 5.51 -3.73
N GLU A 59 0.51 5.49 -3.29
CA GLU A 59 -0.13 6.68 -2.76
C GLU A 59 -0.92 6.31 -1.52
N LYS A 60 -0.71 7.00 -0.44
CA LYS A 60 -1.39 6.67 0.81
C LYS A 60 -2.88 6.96 0.70
N ILE A 61 -3.67 6.00 1.14
CA ILE A 61 -5.12 6.15 1.13
C ILE A 61 -5.54 6.74 2.46
N THR A 62 -6.19 7.89 2.41
CA THR A 62 -6.56 8.58 3.64
C THR A 62 -8.06 8.69 3.82
N THR A 63 -8.79 7.83 3.17
CA THR A 63 -10.24 7.92 3.27
C THR A 63 -10.75 7.82 4.66
N SER A 64 -10.13 7.03 5.47
CA SER A 64 -10.64 6.87 6.81
C SER A 64 -10.59 8.18 7.55
N ASN A 65 -9.69 9.01 7.24
CA ASN A 65 -9.61 10.25 7.91
C ASN A 65 -10.75 11.12 7.64
N LYS A 66 -11.20 11.11 6.47
CA LYS A 66 -12.26 11.92 6.11
C LYS A 66 -13.44 11.56 6.81
N LEU A 67 -13.69 10.33 6.94
CA LEU A 67 -14.85 9.92 7.57
C LEU A 67 -14.85 10.33 8.93
N ALA A 68 -13.78 10.17 9.55
CA ALA A 68 -13.77 10.47 10.90
C ALA A 68 -13.95 11.89 11.08
N ALA A 69 -13.36 12.57 10.28
CA ALA A 69 -13.47 13.90 10.46
C ALA A 69 -14.79 14.33 10.36
N ASN A 70 -15.36 13.80 9.76
CA ASN A 70 -16.51 14.26 9.67
C ASN A 70 -17.17 13.90 10.43
N ALA A 71 -16.69 13.53 10.70
CA ALA A 71 -17.50 13.31 11.42
C ALA A 71 -17.68 13.93 12.02
#